data_a214eb10c04261495e7bf49aa41737c0
#
_entry.id   a214eb10c04261495e7bf49aa41737c0
#
_cell.length_a   1.000
_cell.length_b   1.000
_cell.length_c   1.000
_cell.angle_alpha   90.00
_cell.angle_beta   90.00
_cell.angle_gamma   90.00
#
_symmetry.space_group_name_H-M   'P 1'
#
loop_
_entity.id
_entity.type
_entity.pdbx_description
1 polymer ?
#
loop_
_entity_poly.entity_id
_entity_poly.type
_entity_poly.pdbx_seq_one_letter_code
_entity_poly.pdbx_strand_id
1 'polypeptide(L)'
;MGGIGCFLVLALARFAAAPAAEAVKYEVYAVRFATISNFPVSSLIAGADRARRLDIAMTVWVLKGGNGSVALVDSGFHREQYFRQFAVKDFILPSDAIAPLGIKPDQVTDIFLSHMHWDHAGGIDLFSAARVWVQKDEYEYYTGVAWQARNTHGGIDADDVLEIVKRNTMGRVTLVRGDDETSISGVGFHIGGKHTWQSQYVSVETAKGRVVLASDNAYLYENLETHKPIAQTLDAEANVRAQESMRALASKPNLIIPGHDPAVFDRFTRVSERIVKIE
;
A
#
# COMPACT_ATOMS: atom_id res chain seq x y z
N MET A 1 -24.37 48.71 60.65
CA MET A 1 -24.25 48.57 59.19
C MET A 1 -23.43 47.32 58.94
N GLY A 2 -24.10 46.19 58.70
CA GLY A 2 -23.47 44.90 58.46
C GLY A 2 -23.51 44.58 56.99
N GLY A 3 -22.32 44.41 56.37
CA GLY A 3 -22.20 44.01 54.99
C GLY A 3 -22.16 42.48 54.88
N ILE A 4 -23.12 41.90 54.20
CA ILE A 4 -23.19 40.48 53.88
C ILE A 4 -22.35 40.25 52.60
N GLY A 5 -21.18 39.61 52.75
CA GLY A 5 -20.37 39.15 51.64
C GLY A 5 -20.94 37.87 51.06
N CYS A 6 -21.40 37.91 49.83
CA CYS A 6 -21.85 36.76 49.06
C CYS A 6 -20.63 36.07 48.40
N PHE A 7 -20.25 34.88 48.89
CA PHE A 7 -19.24 34.03 48.25
C PHE A 7 -19.88 33.24 47.12
N LEU A 8 -19.50 33.59 45.88
CA LEU A 8 -19.86 32.83 44.68
C LEU A 8 -18.93 31.63 44.56
N VAL A 9 -19.41 30.42 44.85
CA VAL A 9 -18.65 29.18 44.62
C VAL A 9 -18.81 28.78 43.16
N LEU A 10 -17.78 29.01 42.34
CA LEU A 10 -17.71 28.48 40.96
C LEU A 10 -17.42 26.96 41.02
N ALA A 11 -18.42 26.13 40.73
CA ALA A 11 -18.26 24.71 40.51
C ALA A 11 -17.63 24.49 39.14
N LEU A 12 -16.35 24.12 39.11
CA LEU A 12 -15.64 23.67 37.88
C LEU A 12 -16.13 22.26 37.55
N ALA A 13 -17.03 22.14 36.58
CA ALA A 13 -17.42 20.88 35.99
C ALA A 13 -16.19 20.30 35.20
N ARG A 14 -15.62 19.21 35.72
CA ARG A 14 -14.62 18.44 34.98
C ARG A 14 -15.35 17.62 33.92
N PHE A 15 -15.28 18.03 32.67
CA PHE A 15 -15.63 17.15 31.54
C PHE A 15 -14.60 16.03 31.48
N ALA A 16 -14.96 14.82 31.87
CA ALA A 16 -14.18 13.64 31.56
C ALA A 16 -14.19 13.46 30.03
N ALA A 17 -13.02 13.49 29.40
CA ALA A 17 -12.90 13.17 27.99
C ALA A 17 -13.40 11.72 27.80
N ALA A 18 -14.31 11.53 26.84
CA ALA A 18 -14.74 10.20 26.46
C ALA A 18 -13.50 9.37 26.05
N PRO A 19 -13.42 8.09 26.42
CA PRO A 19 -12.31 7.24 25.95
C PRO A 19 -12.26 7.26 24.43
N ALA A 20 -11.07 7.45 23.87
CA ALA A 20 -10.88 7.37 22.43
C ALA A 20 -11.35 5.98 21.97
N ALA A 21 -12.14 5.96 20.88
CA ALA A 21 -12.58 4.70 20.29
C ALA A 21 -11.35 3.86 19.92
N GLU A 22 -11.36 2.57 20.26
CA GLU A 22 -10.27 1.67 19.90
C GLU A 22 -10.13 1.59 18.37
N ALA A 23 -8.88 1.65 17.87
CA ALA A 23 -8.61 1.57 16.44
C ALA A 23 -9.12 0.25 15.87
N VAL A 24 -9.71 0.28 14.67
CA VAL A 24 -10.14 -0.92 13.95
C VAL A 24 -8.94 -1.84 13.74
N LYS A 25 -9.10 -3.12 14.06
CA LYS A 25 -8.10 -4.14 13.77
C LYS A 25 -8.46 -4.86 12.48
N TYR A 26 -7.44 -5.13 11.68
CA TYR A 26 -7.58 -5.80 10.40
C TYR A 26 -6.94 -7.18 10.41
N GLU A 27 -7.50 -8.10 9.66
CA GLU A 27 -6.79 -9.26 9.14
C GLU A 27 -6.14 -8.85 7.82
N VAL A 28 -4.86 -9.18 7.65
CA VAL A 28 -4.07 -8.82 6.46
C VAL A 28 -3.71 -10.09 5.71
N TYR A 29 -3.95 -10.12 4.40
CA TYR A 29 -3.63 -11.25 3.54
C TYR A 29 -2.79 -10.78 2.35
N ALA A 30 -1.70 -11.49 2.06
CA ALA A 30 -0.99 -11.37 0.79
C ALA A 30 -1.61 -12.35 -0.21
N VAL A 31 -2.01 -11.86 -1.38
CA VAL A 31 -2.66 -12.64 -2.44
C VAL A 31 -1.83 -12.53 -3.70
N ARG A 32 -1.14 -13.64 -4.07
CA ARG A 32 -0.36 -13.72 -5.30
C ARG A 32 -1.28 -14.00 -6.49
N PHE A 33 -1.41 -13.02 -7.37
CA PHE A 33 -2.21 -13.16 -8.59
C PHE A 33 -1.40 -13.57 -9.83
N ALA A 34 -0.07 -13.38 -9.80
CA ALA A 34 0.85 -13.81 -10.85
C ALA A 34 2.27 -13.98 -10.33
N THR A 35 3.15 -14.49 -11.19
CA THR A 35 4.60 -14.53 -11.00
C THR A 35 5.26 -13.97 -12.25
N ILE A 36 6.27 -13.11 -12.12
CA ILE A 36 7.16 -12.76 -13.23
C ILE A 36 8.45 -13.53 -13.05
N SER A 37 8.74 -14.40 -14.03
CA SER A 37 9.88 -15.31 -13.94
C SER A 37 11.16 -14.69 -14.43
N ASN A 38 12.28 -15.15 -13.83
CA ASN A 38 13.64 -14.80 -14.28
C ASN A 38 13.93 -13.30 -14.23
N PHE A 39 13.32 -12.57 -13.26
CA PHE A 39 13.48 -11.13 -13.14
C PHE A 39 14.90 -10.77 -12.62
N PRO A 40 15.59 -9.74 -13.16
CA PRO A 40 16.92 -9.39 -12.72
C PRO A 40 16.90 -8.74 -11.32
N VAL A 41 17.58 -9.35 -10.36
CA VAL A 41 17.66 -8.82 -8.98
C VAL A 41 18.36 -7.46 -8.94
N SER A 42 19.25 -7.17 -9.89
CA SER A 42 19.88 -5.86 -10.05
C SER A 42 18.90 -4.73 -10.41
N SER A 43 17.67 -5.03 -10.83
CA SER A 43 16.59 -4.07 -11.01
C SER A 43 15.76 -3.85 -9.74
N LEU A 44 15.97 -4.67 -8.70
CA LEU A 44 15.25 -4.62 -7.42
C LEU A 44 16.12 -4.04 -6.31
N ILE A 45 17.41 -4.39 -6.30
CA ILE A 45 18.36 -4.00 -5.24
C ILE A 45 19.54 -3.26 -5.88
N ALA A 46 19.79 -2.06 -5.42
CA ALA A 46 20.94 -1.27 -5.88
C ALA A 46 22.26 -2.01 -5.61
N GLY A 47 23.07 -2.15 -6.66
CA GLY A 47 24.37 -2.81 -6.59
C GLY A 47 24.33 -4.33 -6.47
N ALA A 48 23.18 -4.98 -6.66
CA ALA A 48 23.11 -6.44 -6.71
C ALA A 48 23.82 -6.99 -7.96
N ASP A 49 24.28 -8.24 -7.86
CA ASP A 49 24.90 -8.95 -8.97
C ASP A 49 23.96 -9.02 -10.18
N ARG A 50 24.43 -8.58 -11.32
CA ARG A 50 23.66 -8.54 -12.58
C ARG A 50 23.31 -9.93 -13.12
N ALA A 51 23.99 -10.99 -12.68
CA ALA A 51 23.69 -12.36 -13.07
C ALA A 51 22.54 -12.97 -12.25
N ARG A 52 22.25 -12.42 -11.05
CA ARG A 52 21.17 -12.94 -10.19
C ARG A 52 19.80 -12.75 -10.83
N ARG A 53 19.01 -13.81 -10.77
CA ARG A 53 17.62 -13.83 -11.22
C ARG A 53 16.74 -14.37 -10.11
N LEU A 54 15.49 -13.91 -10.11
CA LEU A 54 14.47 -14.35 -9.16
C LEU A 54 13.11 -14.38 -9.88
N ASP A 55 12.29 -15.35 -9.52
CA ASP A 55 10.88 -15.32 -9.86
C ASP A 55 10.17 -14.46 -8.81
N ILE A 56 9.65 -13.29 -9.22
CA ILE A 56 9.03 -12.33 -8.29
C ILE A 56 7.52 -12.53 -8.21
N ALA A 57 6.97 -12.32 -7.02
CA ALA A 57 5.54 -12.41 -6.78
C ALA A 57 4.83 -11.10 -7.17
N MET A 58 3.74 -11.21 -7.93
CA MET A 58 2.83 -10.12 -8.21
C MET A 58 1.66 -10.23 -7.23
N THR A 59 1.56 -9.27 -6.30
CA THR A 59 0.76 -9.40 -5.09
C THR A 59 -0.19 -8.21 -4.92
N VAL A 60 -1.43 -8.49 -4.49
CA VAL A 60 -2.31 -7.50 -3.88
C VAL A 60 -2.51 -7.88 -2.41
N TRP A 61 -2.66 -6.90 -1.53
CA TRP A 61 -2.90 -7.17 -0.12
C TRP A 61 -4.36 -6.88 0.22
N VAL A 62 -5.02 -7.83 0.86
CA VAL A 62 -6.41 -7.71 1.30
C VAL A 62 -6.45 -7.38 2.78
N LEU A 63 -7.20 -6.35 3.13
CA LEU A 63 -7.44 -5.92 4.50
C LEU A 63 -8.92 -6.17 4.85
N LYS A 64 -9.18 -7.08 5.81
CA LYS A 64 -10.53 -7.32 6.33
C LYS A 64 -10.65 -6.68 7.71
N GLY A 65 -11.39 -5.59 7.79
CA GLY A 65 -11.60 -4.87 9.04
C GLY A 65 -12.59 -5.58 9.96
N GLY A 66 -12.34 -5.53 11.27
CA GLY A 66 -13.26 -6.05 12.28
C GLY A 66 -14.65 -5.39 12.27
N ASN A 67 -14.78 -4.25 11.60
CA ASN A 67 -16.05 -3.56 11.34
C ASN A 67 -16.77 -4.02 10.05
N GLY A 68 -16.24 -5.04 9.35
CA GLY A 68 -16.78 -5.57 8.10
C GLY A 68 -16.31 -4.85 6.83
N SER A 69 -15.44 -3.84 6.93
CA SER A 69 -14.83 -3.19 5.76
C SER A 69 -13.86 -4.12 5.05
N VAL A 70 -13.76 -3.99 3.73
CA VAL A 70 -12.80 -4.70 2.89
C VAL A 70 -12.06 -3.67 2.04
N ALA A 71 -10.74 -3.62 2.20
CA ALA A 71 -9.88 -2.78 1.38
C ALA A 71 -8.75 -3.58 0.75
N LEU A 72 -8.18 -3.05 -0.33
CA LEU A 72 -6.94 -3.54 -0.93
C LEU A 72 -5.81 -2.53 -0.73
N VAL A 73 -4.58 -3.02 -0.63
CA VAL A 73 -3.40 -2.25 -0.97
C VAL A 73 -2.96 -2.73 -2.35
N ASP A 74 -2.91 -1.79 -3.29
CA ASP A 74 -2.72 -2.01 -4.72
C ASP A 74 -3.82 -2.88 -5.38
N SER A 75 -3.89 -2.88 -6.69
CA SER A 75 -4.94 -3.55 -7.46
C SER A 75 -4.42 -4.57 -8.48
N GLY A 76 -3.09 -4.66 -8.65
CA GLY A 76 -2.47 -5.53 -9.64
C GLY A 76 -2.63 -5.01 -11.07
N PHE A 77 -2.63 -5.93 -12.03
CA PHE A 77 -2.78 -5.61 -13.46
C PHE A 77 -3.52 -6.73 -14.20
N HIS A 78 -4.01 -6.42 -15.40
CA HIS A 78 -4.60 -7.42 -16.29
C HIS A 78 -4.42 -7.12 -17.80
N ARG A 79 -3.72 -6.04 -18.17
CA ARG A 79 -3.56 -5.65 -19.58
C ARG A 79 -2.61 -6.57 -20.32
N GLU A 80 -3.02 -6.98 -21.51
CA GLU A 80 -2.34 -7.99 -22.33
C GLU A 80 -0.91 -7.61 -22.73
N GLN A 81 -0.62 -6.33 -22.88
CA GLN A 81 0.72 -5.84 -23.24
C GLN A 81 1.81 -6.30 -22.25
N TYR A 82 1.49 -6.41 -20.96
CA TYR A 82 2.43 -6.82 -19.94
C TYR A 82 2.75 -8.31 -19.98
N PHE A 83 1.81 -9.15 -20.46
CA PHE A 83 2.08 -10.57 -20.72
C PHE A 83 3.06 -10.78 -21.89
N ARG A 84 3.12 -9.83 -22.83
CA ARG A 84 4.11 -9.86 -23.92
C ARG A 84 5.46 -9.27 -23.52
N GLN A 85 5.46 -8.32 -22.59
CA GLN A 85 6.67 -7.62 -22.13
C GLN A 85 7.42 -8.40 -21.07
N PHE A 86 6.72 -9.10 -20.21
CA PHE A 86 7.30 -9.84 -19.08
C PHE A 86 6.95 -11.33 -19.15
N ALA A 87 7.80 -12.17 -18.55
CA ALA A 87 7.57 -13.61 -18.47
C ALA A 87 6.55 -13.93 -17.35
N VAL A 88 5.30 -13.47 -17.55
CA VAL A 88 4.21 -13.67 -16.59
C VAL A 88 3.76 -15.13 -16.59
N LYS A 89 3.67 -15.73 -15.40
CA LYS A 89 3.18 -17.09 -15.16
C LYS A 89 2.10 -17.10 -14.09
N ASP A 90 1.33 -18.18 -14.07
CA ASP A 90 0.34 -18.47 -13.03
C ASP A 90 -0.64 -17.33 -12.80
N PHE A 91 -0.96 -16.58 -13.84
CA PHE A 91 -1.85 -15.42 -13.77
C PHE A 91 -3.30 -15.84 -13.56
N ILE A 92 -3.95 -15.15 -12.64
CA ILE A 92 -5.40 -15.04 -12.52
C ILE A 92 -5.76 -13.57 -12.29
N LEU A 93 -6.96 -13.16 -12.68
CA LEU A 93 -7.38 -11.78 -12.43
C LEU A 93 -7.26 -11.45 -10.94
N PRO A 94 -6.72 -10.28 -10.55
CA PRO A 94 -6.67 -9.86 -9.14
C PRO A 94 -8.02 -9.97 -8.44
N SER A 95 -9.11 -9.64 -9.14
CA SER A 95 -10.49 -9.78 -8.63
C SER A 95 -10.89 -11.23 -8.34
N ASP A 96 -10.39 -12.19 -9.12
CA ASP A 96 -10.67 -13.61 -8.92
C ASP A 96 -9.73 -14.21 -7.86
N ALA A 97 -8.49 -13.68 -7.74
CA ALA A 97 -7.50 -14.11 -6.78
C ALA A 97 -7.95 -13.94 -5.32
N ILE A 98 -8.81 -12.95 -5.04
CA ILE A 98 -9.35 -12.69 -3.69
C ILE A 98 -10.58 -13.55 -3.36
N ALA A 99 -11.20 -14.22 -4.33
CA ALA A 99 -12.42 -14.99 -4.13
C ALA A 99 -12.31 -16.12 -3.07
N PRO A 100 -11.15 -16.82 -2.90
CA PRO A 100 -11.01 -17.82 -1.83
C PRO A 100 -11.12 -17.25 -0.41
N LEU A 101 -11.00 -15.92 -0.23
CA LEU A 101 -11.25 -15.23 1.04
C LEU A 101 -12.74 -14.94 1.29
N GLY A 102 -13.64 -15.39 0.39
CA GLY A 102 -15.08 -15.12 0.43
C GLY A 102 -15.44 -13.68 0.03
N ILE A 103 -14.57 -13.00 -0.70
CA ILE A 103 -14.74 -11.59 -1.09
C ILE A 103 -15.07 -11.51 -2.58
N LYS A 104 -16.13 -10.76 -2.90
CA LYS A 104 -16.47 -10.38 -4.27
C LYS A 104 -15.86 -9.01 -4.60
N PRO A 105 -15.56 -8.72 -5.88
CA PRO A 105 -14.94 -7.44 -6.27
C PRO A 105 -15.75 -6.19 -5.88
N ASP A 106 -17.08 -6.28 -5.88
CA ASP A 106 -17.99 -5.21 -5.49
C ASP A 106 -18.06 -4.95 -3.97
N GLN A 107 -17.53 -5.86 -3.15
CA GLN A 107 -17.40 -5.69 -1.71
C GLN A 107 -16.12 -4.92 -1.30
N VAL A 108 -15.18 -4.74 -2.23
CA VAL A 108 -13.99 -3.91 -2.00
C VAL A 108 -14.41 -2.45 -2.05
N THR A 109 -14.34 -1.77 -0.90
CA THR A 109 -14.77 -0.38 -0.75
C THR A 109 -13.66 0.63 -0.97
N ASP A 110 -12.41 0.21 -0.76
CA ASP A 110 -11.23 1.08 -0.82
C ASP A 110 -10.03 0.37 -1.46
N ILE A 111 -9.28 1.10 -2.26
CA ILE A 111 -7.96 0.71 -2.76
C ILE A 111 -6.96 1.76 -2.27
N PHE A 112 -6.01 1.35 -1.46
CA PHE A 112 -4.90 2.16 -0.99
C PHE A 112 -3.76 1.99 -1.99
N LEU A 113 -3.72 2.85 -3.00
CA LEU A 113 -2.75 2.76 -4.09
C LEU A 113 -1.38 3.25 -3.60
N SER A 114 -0.40 2.36 -3.58
CA SER A 114 0.95 2.71 -3.15
C SER A 114 1.62 3.68 -4.12
N HIS A 115 1.42 3.48 -5.42
CA HIS A 115 1.94 4.32 -6.50
C HIS A 115 1.29 3.97 -7.86
N MET A 116 1.58 4.77 -8.89
CA MET A 116 0.90 4.71 -10.17
C MET A 116 1.49 3.73 -11.20
N HIS A 117 2.45 2.85 -10.84
CA HIS A 117 2.95 1.86 -11.81
C HIS A 117 1.86 0.88 -12.21
N TRP A 118 2.00 0.37 -13.44
CA TRP A 118 1.03 -0.50 -14.12
C TRP A 118 0.65 -1.76 -13.33
N ASP A 119 1.58 -2.32 -12.57
CA ASP A 119 1.39 -3.56 -11.81
C ASP A 119 0.75 -3.33 -10.42
N HIS A 120 0.53 -2.08 -10.06
CA HIS A 120 -0.19 -1.65 -8.85
C HIS A 120 -1.52 -0.97 -9.18
N ALA A 121 -1.55 -0.12 -10.23
CA ALA A 121 -2.73 0.63 -10.63
C ALA A 121 -3.60 -0.08 -11.71
N GLY A 122 -3.03 -1.02 -12.46
CA GLY A 122 -3.64 -1.59 -13.66
C GLY A 122 -4.85 -2.50 -13.45
N GLY A 123 -5.24 -2.77 -12.20
CA GLY A 123 -6.44 -3.53 -11.85
C GLY A 123 -7.53 -2.69 -11.17
N ILE A 124 -7.39 -1.37 -11.09
CA ILE A 124 -8.38 -0.49 -10.43
C ILE A 124 -9.78 -0.69 -11.01
N ASP A 125 -9.91 -0.86 -12.31
CA ASP A 125 -11.18 -1.04 -13.02
C ASP A 125 -11.91 -2.35 -12.65
N LEU A 126 -11.22 -3.36 -12.14
CA LEU A 126 -11.80 -4.61 -11.65
C LEU A 126 -12.65 -4.43 -10.38
N PHE A 127 -12.48 -3.31 -9.65
CA PHE A 127 -13.13 -3.04 -8.37
C PHE A 127 -14.00 -1.79 -8.45
N SER A 128 -15.15 -1.92 -9.11
CA SER A 128 -16.02 -0.79 -9.49
C SER A 128 -16.57 0.02 -8.31
N ALA A 129 -16.75 -0.61 -7.13
CA ALA A 129 -17.25 0.06 -5.92
C ALA A 129 -16.16 0.82 -5.16
N ALA A 130 -14.88 0.52 -5.40
CA ALA A 130 -13.79 1.02 -4.59
C ALA A 130 -13.51 2.51 -4.81
N ARG A 131 -13.21 3.19 -3.71
CA ARG A 131 -12.54 4.50 -3.66
C ARG A 131 -11.04 4.31 -3.70
N VAL A 132 -10.33 5.06 -4.52
CA VAL A 132 -8.87 5.02 -4.60
C VAL A 132 -8.27 6.10 -3.70
N TRP A 133 -7.30 5.72 -2.87
CA TRP A 133 -6.52 6.60 -2.01
C TRP A 133 -5.09 6.64 -2.53
N VAL A 134 -4.65 7.80 -2.97
CA VAL A 134 -3.33 8.01 -3.58
C VAL A 134 -2.73 9.31 -3.08
N GLN A 135 -1.40 9.39 -2.97
CA GLN A 135 -0.75 10.63 -2.62
C GLN A 135 -1.09 11.73 -3.64
N LYS A 136 -1.44 12.91 -3.12
CA LYS A 136 -1.82 14.07 -3.95
C LYS A 136 -0.76 14.39 -4.99
N ASP A 137 0.51 14.44 -4.58
CA ASP A 137 1.61 14.82 -5.46
C ASP A 137 1.92 13.73 -6.51
N GLU A 138 1.69 12.46 -6.20
CA GLU A 138 1.74 11.34 -7.15
C GLU A 138 0.67 11.51 -8.24
N TYR A 139 -0.59 11.71 -7.81
CA TYR A 139 -1.71 11.92 -8.71
C TYR A 139 -1.50 13.13 -9.61
N GLU A 140 -1.19 14.30 -9.04
CA GLU A 140 -1.03 15.55 -9.81
C GLU A 140 0.12 15.48 -10.82
N TYR A 141 1.22 14.79 -10.45
CA TYR A 141 2.36 14.62 -11.33
C TYR A 141 2.03 13.72 -12.53
N TYR A 142 1.48 12.53 -12.28
CA TYR A 142 1.21 11.55 -13.35
C TYR A 142 -0.07 11.81 -14.14
N THR A 143 -0.96 12.65 -13.68
CA THR A 143 -2.09 13.13 -14.49
C THR A 143 -1.77 14.38 -15.29
N GLY A 144 -0.58 14.96 -15.16
CA GLY A 144 -0.21 16.22 -15.78
C GLY A 144 1.23 16.30 -16.28
N VAL A 145 2.10 16.83 -15.44
CA VAL A 145 3.48 17.24 -15.81
C VAL A 145 4.35 16.10 -16.34
N ALA A 146 4.17 14.88 -15.83
CA ALA A 146 4.94 13.72 -16.27
C ALA A 146 4.84 13.44 -17.78
N TRP A 147 3.76 13.84 -18.43
CA TRP A 147 3.55 13.63 -19.87
C TRP A 147 4.10 14.72 -20.78
N GLN A 148 4.66 15.78 -20.19
CA GLN A 148 5.22 16.92 -20.94
C GLN A 148 6.67 16.65 -21.37
N ALA A 149 7.34 15.66 -20.80
CA ALA A 149 8.73 15.31 -21.14
C ALA A 149 8.88 13.79 -21.36
N ARG A 150 9.90 13.41 -22.14
CA ARG A 150 10.22 11.99 -22.33
C ARG A 150 10.86 11.42 -21.06
N ASN A 151 10.63 10.13 -20.81
CA ASN A 151 11.24 9.36 -19.71
C ASN A 151 10.88 9.84 -18.27
N THR A 152 9.80 10.57 -18.12
CA THR A 152 9.31 11.04 -16.80
C THR A 152 8.13 10.25 -16.27
N HIS A 153 7.64 9.27 -17.03
CA HIS A 153 6.50 8.40 -16.72
C HIS A 153 6.79 6.92 -17.00
N GLY A 154 8.06 6.49 -16.82
CA GLY A 154 8.44 5.08 -16.98
C GLY A 154 7.66 4.18 -16.02
N GLY A 155 7.09 3.08 -16.52
CA GLY A 155 6.24 2.17 -15.74
C GLY A 155 4.80 2.64 -15.51
N ILE A 156 4.43 3.85 -15.97
CA ILE A 156 3.06 4.38 -15.88
C ILE A 156 2.30 4.06 -17.16
N ASP A 157 1.13 3.44 -17.02
CA ASP A 157 0.24 3.16 -18.14
C ASP A 157 -0.76 4.32 -18.33
N ALA A 158 -0.89 4.81 -19.56
CA ALA A 158 -1.79 5.91 -19.88
C ALA A 158 -3.26 5.57 -19.61
N ASP A 159 -3.67 4.33 -19.88
CA ASP A 159 -5.05 3.89 -19.64
C ASP A 159 -5.35 3.81 -18.13
N ASP A 160 -4.35 3.48 -17.27
CA ASP A 160 -4.51 3.49 -15.82
C ASP A 160 -4.64 4.93 -15.30
N VAL A 161 -3.89 5.87 -15.89
CA VAL A 161 -4.05 7.30 -15.61
C VAL A 161 -5.44 7.80 -16.01
N LEU A 162 -5.95 7.39 -17.17
CA LEU A 162 -7.30 7.76 -17.60
C LEU A 162 -8.38 7.17 -16.67
N GLU A 163 -8.22 5.93 -16.21
CA GLU A 163 -9.17 5.31 -15.28
C GLU A 163 -9.17 6.04 -13.92
N ILE A 164 -8.02 6.39 -13.35
CA ILE A 164 -7.98 7.10 -12.06
C ILE A 164 -8.55 8.53 -12.19
N VAL A 165 -8.31 9.22 -13.30
CA VAL A 165 -8.92 10.54 -13.59
C VAL A 165 -10.45 10.41 -13.70
N LYS A 166 -10.94 9.41 -14.44
CA LYS A 166 -12.38 9.13 -14.53
C LYS A 166 -12.98 8.88 -13.14
N ARG A 167 -12.35 8.07 -12.28
CA ARG A 167 -12.80 7.87 -10.91
C ARG A 167 -12.80 9.15 -10.10
N ASN A 168 -11.81 10.00 -10.28
CA ASN A 168 -11.75 11.29 -9.60
C ASN A 168 -12.94 12.19 -9.99
N THR A 169 -13.32 12.24 -11.27
CA THR A 169 -14.50 13.02 -11.72
C THR A 169 -15.82 12.46 -11.17
N MET A 170 -15.84 11.20 -10.73
CA MET A 170 -16.98 10.57 -10.04
C MET A 170 -16.95 10.74 -8.52
N GLY A 171 -15.98 11.49 -7.97
CA GLY A 171 -15.79 11.66 -6.53
C GLY A 171 -15.29 10.38 -5.83
N ARG A 172 -14.64 9.46 -6.55
CA ARG A 172 -14.13 8.18 -6.03
C ARG A 172 -12.61 8.12 -5.90
N VAL A 173 -11.95 9.26 -5.76
CA VAL A 173 -10.54 9.36 -5.39
C VAL A 173 -10.41 10.23 -4.16
N THR A 174 -9.57 9.83 -3.24
CA THR A 174 -9.12 10.63 -2.10
C THR A 174 -7.64 10.91 -2.27
N LEU A 175 -7.29 12.20 -2.29
CA LEU A 175 -5.91 12.65 -2.39
C LEU A 175 -5.32 12.78 -0.97
N VAL A 176 -4.47 11.83 -0.61
CA VAL A 176 -3.72 11.82 0.66
C VAL A 176 -2.65 12.91 0.61
N ARG A 177 -2.44 13.62 1.70
CA ARG A 177 -1.49 14.74 1.77
C ARG A 177 -0.39 14.46 2.78
N GLY A 178 0.66 13.81 2.31
CA GLY A 178 1.75 13.42 3.19
C GLY A 178 1.39 12.22 4.08
N ASP A 179 1.95 12.18 5.28
CA ASP A 179 1.63 11.15 6.26
C ASP A 179 0.23 11.39 6.86
N ASP A 180 -0.59 10.35 6.91
CA ASP A 180 -1.95 10.40 7.47
C ASP A 180 -2.26 9.08 8.20
N GLU A 181 -2.39 9.14 9.52
CA GLU A 181 -2.79 8.02 10.38
C GLU A 181 -4.23 8.20 10.93
N THR A 182 -5.00 9.14 10.42
CA THR A 182 -6.26 9.56 11.02
C THR A 182 -7.49 9.38 10.14
N SER A 183 -7.35 9.42 8.82
CA SER A 183 -8.47 9.35 7.88
C SER A 183 -9.19 8.01 7.89
N ILE A 184 -8.47 6.91 8.16
CA ILE A 184 -9.05 5.57 8.28
C ILE A 184 -8.58 4.92 9.58
N SER A 185 -9.53 4.57 10.45
CA SER A 185 -9.22 3.95 11.73
C SER A 185 -8.42 2.65 11.55
N GLY A 186 -7.23 2.57 12.13
CA GLY A 186 -6.35 1.41 12.06
C GLY A 186 -5.52 1.28 10.79
N VAL A 187 -5.54 2.28 9.91
CA VAL A 187 -4.70 2.36 8.70
C VAL A 187 -3.94 3.68 8.69
N GLY A 188 -2.63 3.63 8.43
CA GLY A 188 -1.79 4.81 8.22
C GLY A 188 -1.21 4.83 6.80
N PHE A 189 -1.21 6.00 6.18
CA PHE A 189 -0.52 6.28 4.93
C PHE A 189 0.77 7.01 5.22
N HIS A 190 1.88 6.60 4.62
CA HIS A 190 3.20 7.18 4.88
C HIS A 190 3.92 7.46 3.56
N ILE A 191 4.60 8.61 3.49
CA ILE A 191 5.43 8.95 2.33
C ILE A 191 6.51 7.91 2.14
N GLY A 192 6.59 7.38 0.94
CA GLY A 192 7.59 6.38 0.54
C GLY A 192 8.93 6.99 0.13
N GLY A 193 9.83 6.14 -0.32
CA GLY A 193 11.21 6.46 -0.65
C GLY A 193 11.44 6.86 -2.09
N LYS A 194 10.55 7.61 -2.72
CA LYS A 194 10.75 8.11 -4.10
C LYS A 194 10.97 7.00 -5.14
N HIS A 195 10.28 5.87 -4.98
CA HIS A 195 10.21 4.86 -6.04
C HIS A 195 9.57 5.45 -7.30
N THR A 196 8.45 6.16 -7.12
CA THR A 196 7.84 7.06 -8.10
C THR A 196 7.89 8.50 -7.58
N TRP A 197 7.16 9.42 -8.20
CA TRP A 197 7.21 10.84 -7.81
C TRP A 197 6.86 11.04 -6.34
N GLN A 198 5.80 10.37 -5.85
CA GLN A 198 5.40 10.39 -4.44
C GLN A 198 4.73 9.06 -4.05
N SER A 199 5.48 7.96 -4.14
CA SER A 199 5.02 6.66 -3.65
C SER A 199 4.69 6.71 -2.16
N GLN A 200 3.78 5.86 -1.70
CA GLN A 200 3.45 5.67 -0.29
C GLN A 200 3.57 4.20 0.11
N TYR A 201 3.68 3.96 1.40
CA TYR A 201 3.49 2.65 2.02
C TYR A 201 2.39 2.75 3.08
N VAL A 202 1.85 1.60 3.47
CA VAL A 202 0.66 1.55 4.33
C VAL A 202 0.99 0.80 5.62
N SER A 203 0.66 1.38 6.78
CA SER A 203 0.66 0.67 8.06
C SER A 203 -0.74 0.24 8.44
N VAL A 204 -0.88 -0.94 9.06
CA VAL A 204 -2.17 -1.54 9.38
C VAL A 204 -2.15 -2.10 10.79
N GLU A 205 -3.11 -1.71 11.61
CA GLU A 205 -3.29 -2.26 12.94
C GLU A 205 -3.92 -3.65 12.88
N THR A 206 -3.26 -4.65 13.44
CA THR A 206 -3.76 -6.03 13.54
C THR A 206 -3.82 -6.50 14.99
N ALA A 207 -4.47 -7.63 15.23
CA ALA A 207 -4.47 -8.24 16.56
C ALA A 207 -3.07 -8.70 17.03
N LYS A 208 -2.11 -8.86 16.11
CA LYS A 208 -0.72 -9.29 16.37
C LYS A 208 0.29 -8.13 16.41
N GLY A 209 -0.18 -6.92 16.17
CA GLY A 209 0.63 -5.70 16.11
C GLY A 209 0.49 -4.98 14.77
N ARG A 210 1.23 -3.88 14.61
CA ARG A 210 1.22 -3.06 13.41
C ARG A 210 2.05 -3.74 12.31
N VAL A 211 1.39 -4.03 11.20
CA VAL A 211 1.99 -4.51 9.95
C VAL A 211 2.31 -3.29 9.07
N VAL A 212 3.42 -3.33 8.35
CA VAL A 212 3.78 -2.32 7.34
C VAL A 212 3.86 -3.01 5.98
N LEU A 213 3.01 -2.59 5.05
CA LEU A 213 3.00 -3.04 3.67
C LEU A 213 3.85 -2.06 2.86
N ALA A 214 5.11 -2.45 2.61
CA ALA A 214 6.12 -1.57 2.01
C ALA A 214 5.86 -1.29 0.53
N SER A 215 5.17 -2.20 -0.17
CA SER A 215 5.07 -2.18 -1.64
C SER A 215 6.47 -1.99 -2.24
N ASP A 216 6.62 -1.22 -3.30
CA ASP A 216 7.88 -1.04 -4.02
C ASP A 216 8.88 -0.11 -3.31
N ASN A 217 8.56 0.38 -2.13
CA ASN A 217 9.55 1.07 -1.29
C ASN A 217 10.57 0.09 -0.67
N ALA A 218 10.27 -1.22 -0.69
CA ALA A 218 11.18 -2.35 -0.48
C ALA A 218 10.69 -3.52 -1.33
N TYR A 219 11.41 -3.89 -2.37
CA TYR A 219 11.02 -4.99 -3.26
C TYR A 219 11.16 -6.36 -2.60
N LEU A 220 12.26 -6.56 -1.90
CA LEU A 220 12.64 -7.82 -1.27
C LEU A 220 13.00 -7.61 0.20
N TYR A 221 12.90 -8.66 1.00
CA TYR A 221 13.41 -8.64 2.38
C TYR A 221 14.90 -8.27 2.42
N GLU A 222 15.66 -8.64 1.39
CA GLU A 222 17.09 -8.27 1.30
C GLU A 222 17.32 -6.75 1.31
N ASN A 223 16.42 -5.92 0.74
CA ASN A 223 16.52 -4.47 0.86
C ASN A 223 16.51 -4.06 2.33
N LEU A 224 15.53 -4.61 3.09
CA LEU A 224 15.36 -4.33 4.50
C LEU A 224 16.52 -4.90 5.35
N GLU A 225 16.94 -6.13 5.11
CA GLU A 225 17.95 -6.83 5.89
C GLU A 225 19.36 -6.25 5.69
N THR A 226 19.66 -5.76 4.48
CA THR A 226 21.00 -5.24 4.12
C THR A 226 21.07 -3.72 4.09
N HIS A 227 19.97 -3.01 4.39
CA HIS A 227 19.86 -1.54 4.32
C HIS A 227 20.23 -0.97 2.95
N LYS A 228 19.98 -1.74 1.88
CA LYS A 228 20.22 -1.29 0.52
C LYS A 228 18.98 -0.65 -0.06
N PRO A 229 19.12 0.49 -0.76
CA PRO A 229 18.00 1.08 -1.46
C PRO A 229 17.53 0.15 -2.59
N ILE A 230 16.29 0.33 -2.98
CA ILE A 230 15.78 -0.25 -4.22
C ILE A 230 16.56 0.32 -5.41
N ALA A 231 16.68 -0.48 -6.48
CA ALA A 231 17.43 -0.05 -7.68
C ALA A 231 16.65 1.01 -8.49
N GLN A 232 15.33 0.95 -8.48
CA GLN A 232 14.46 1.87 -9.20
C GLN A 232 13.90 2.91 -8.24
N THR A 233 14.67 3.95 -7.96
CA THR A 233 14.26 5.09 -7.14
C THR A 233 14.81 6.39 -7.70
N LEU A 234 14.07 7.47 -7.52
CA LEU A 234 14.48 8.83 -7.86
C LEU A 234 15.42 9.43 -6.79
N ASP A 235 15.45 8.84 -5.58
CA ASP A 235 16.28 9.28 -4.45
C ASP A 235 16.60 8.10 -3.54
N ALA A 236 17.82 7.56 -3.66
CA ALA A 236 18.27 6.40 -2.91
C ALA A 236 18.35 6.66 -1.39
N GLU A 237 18.72 7.88 -0.98
CA GLU A 237 18.79 8.23 0.44
C GLU A 237 17.39 8.35 1.05
N ALA A 238 16.44 8.95 0.33
CA ALA A 238 15.04 8.99 0.75
C ALA A 238 14.46 7.57 0.89
N ASN A 239 14.82 6.65 -0.01
CA ASN A 239 14.38 5.26 0.09
C ASN A 239 14.93 4.57 1.34
N VAL A 240 16.21 4.74 1.68
CA VAL A 240 16.77 4.19 2.92
C VAL A 240 16.11 4.78 4.15
N ARG A 241 15.87 6.11 4.18
CA ARG A 241 15.11 6.75 5.28
C ARG A 241 13.69 6.19 5.43
N ALA A 242 13.00 5.94 4.32
CA ALA A 242 11.68 5.31 4.36
C ALA A 242 11.73 3.88 4.96
N GLN A 243 12.73 3.08 4.60
CA GLN A 243 12.94 1.75 5.20
C GLN A 243 13.21 1.83 6.70
N GLU A 244 13.96 2.84 7.17
CA GLU A 244 14.17 3.10 8.61
C GLU A 244 12.87 3.47 9.32
N SER A 245 12.05 4.33 8.71
CA SER A 245 10.73 4.70 9.22
C SER A 245 9.79 3.50 9.31
N MET A 246 9.80 2.59 8.32
CA MET A 246 9.05 1.34 8.37
C MET A 246 9.44 0.46 9.55
N ARG A 247 10.76 0.39 9.89
CA ARG A 247 11.24 -0.35 11.06
C ARG A 247 10.77 0.25 12.37
N ALA A 248 10.70 1.58 12.45
CA ALA A 248 10.20 2.27 13.64
C ALA A 248 8.68 2.09 13.81
N LEU A 249 7.92 1.96 12.72
CA LEU A 249 6.47 1.81 12.71
C LEU A 249 6.01 0.38 12.99
N ALA A 250 6.67 -0.62 12.39
CA ALA A 250 6.25 -2.00 12.52
C ALA A 250 6.45 -2.51 13.95
N SER A 251 5.47 -3.25 14.47
CA SER A 251 5.59 -3.83 15.82
C SER A 251 6.72 -4.87 15.94
N LYS A 252 7.11 -5.48 14.83
CA LYS A 252 8.21 -6.44 14.71
C LYS A 252 8.84 -6.37 13.33
N PRO A 253 10.14 -6.65 13.17
CA PRO A 253 10.81 -6.59 11.86
C PRO A 253 10.19 -7.49 10.78
N ASN A 254 9.69 -8.67 11.16
CA ASN A 254 9.05 -9.60 10.24
C ASN A 254 7.63 -9.16 9.80
N LEU A 255 7.09 -8.09 10.37
CA LEU A 255 5.82 -7.48 9.97
C LEU A 255 6.01 -6.31 8.99
N ILE A 256 7.19 -6.13 8.42
CA ILE A 256 7.41 -5.28 7.25
C ILE A 256 7.38 -6.18 6.02
N ILE A 257 6.41 -5.98 5.15
CA ILE A 257 6.11 -6.87 4.02
C ILE A 257 6.57 -6.19 2.73
N PRO A 258 7.56 -6.73 2.02
CA PRO A 258 8.05 -6.19 0.75
C PRO A 258 7.06 -6.43 -0.39
N GLY A 259 7.22 -5.66 -1.49
CA GLY A 259 6.29 -5.66 -2.62
C GLY A 259 6.27 -6.96 -3.43
N HIS A 260 7.45 -7.51 -3.72
CA HIS A 260 7.59 -8.56 -4.74
C HIS A 260 8.33 -9.82 -4.30
N ASP A 261 8.65 -9.94 -3.00
CA ASP A 261 9.42 -11.08 -2.49
C ASP A 261 8.58 -12.35 -2.43
N PRO A 262 8.92 -13.42 -3.15
CA PRO A 262 8.21 -14.70 -3.07
C PRO A 262 8.27 -15.33 -1.67
N ALA A 263 9.30 -15.01 -0.87
CA ALA A 263 9.45 -15.52 0.50
C ALA A 263 8.32 -15.06 1.44
N VAL A 264 7.52 -14.06 1.08
CA VAL A 264 6.29 -13.70 1.82
C VAL A 264 5.38 -14.92 1.95
N PHE A 265 5.25 -15.73 0.89
CA PHE A 265 4.36 -16.88 0.84
C PHE A 265 4.88 -18.11 1.60
N ASP A 266 6.14 -18.07 2.03
CA ASP A 266 6.76 -19.12 2.86
C ASP A 266 6.86 -18.71 4.35
N ARG A 267 6.85 -17.39 4.65
CA ARG A 267 7.06 -16.86 6.00
C ARG A 267 5.79 -16.79 6.86
N PHE A 268 4.60 -16.85 6.23
CA PHE A 268 3.32 -16.62 6.91
C PHE A 268 2.36 -17.79 6.78
N THR A 269 1.28 -17.76 7.58
CA THR A 269 0.30 -18.84 7.65
C THR A 269 -0.43 -19.02 6.33
N ARG A 270 -0.28 -20.19 5.71
CA ARG A 270 -0.90 -20.50 4.42
C ARG A 270 -2.41 -20.67 4.56
N VAL A 271 -3.16 -19.93 3.75
CA VAL A 271 -4.62 -20.03 3.61
C VAL A 271 -4.98 -20.84 2.37
N SER A 272 -4.25 -20.63 1.27
CA SER A 272 -4.36 -21.40 0.02
C SER A 272 -2.99 -21.44 -0.68
N GLU A 273 -2.91 -22.04 -1.86
CA GLU A 273 -1.68 -22.06 -2.65
C GLU A 273 -1.14 -20.62 -2.95
N ARG A 274 -2.04 -19.64 -3.06
CA ARG A 274 -1.73 -18.27 -3.48
C ARG A 274 -1.92 -17.23 -2.37
N ILE A 275 -2.40 -17.64 -1.21
CA ILE A 275 -2.81 -16.71 -0.15
C ILE A 275 -2.16 -17.11 1.18
N VAL A 276 -1.54 -16.14 1.82
CA VAL A 276 -1.06 -16.25 3.19
C VAL A 276 -1.65 -15.14 4.06
N LYS A 277 -1.87 -15.45 5.34
CA LYS A 277 -2.31 -14.50 6.35
C LYS A 277 -1.08 -13.94 7.06
N ILE A 278 -0.96 -12.62 7.06
CA ILE A 278 0.13 -11.89 7.71
C ILE A 278 -0.20 -11.72 9.20
N GLU A 279 0.55 -12.42 10.10
CA GLU A 279 0.32 -12.37 11.55
C GLU A 279 1.57 -12.78 12.39
#